data_62bb8fcdb19a209911cb6634f204fe81
#
_entry.id   62bb8fcdb19a209911cb6634f204fe81
#
_cell.length_a   1.000
_cell.length_b   1.000
_cell.length_c   1.000
_cell.angle_alpha   90.00
_cell.angle_beta   90.00
_cell.angle_gamma   90.00
#
_symmetry.space_group_name_H-M   'P 1'
#
loop_
_entity.id
_entity.type
_entity.pdbx_description
1 polymer ?
#
loop_
_entity_poly.entity_id
_entity_poly.type
_entity_poly.pdbx_seq_one_letter_code
_entity_poly.pdbx_strand_id
1 'polypeptide(L)'
;MPRFTIAVACTTLALALAACGKDDESQTGRDAGGDGATVTTNPTPEAGTSTQSEAAESNDLVTISMKDIKFVPEEAEVQVGQKVIWENNDSAPHNVTAEKGADFKSETMNRGDTFEYTPQEAGTIDYVCTIHPGQDGRLIVTE
;
A
#
# COMPACT_ATOMS: atom_id res chain seq x y z
N MET A 1 45.02 -7.63 -20.39
CA MET A 1 43.79 -7.24 -21.12
C MET A 1 43.30 -8.42 -21.92
N PRO A 2 42.37 -9.21 -21.45
CA PRO A 2 41.68 -10.20 -22.27
C PRO A 2 40.35 -9.61 -22.80
N ARG A 3 40.23 -9.70 -24.12
CA ARG A 3 39.00 -9.35 -24.85
C ARG A 3 38.04 -10.53 -24.77
N PHE A 4 36.89 -10.32 -24.11
CA PHE A 4 35.78 -11.28 -24.18
C PHE A 4 34.85 -10.90 -25.35
N THR A 5 34.80 -11.80 -26.32
CA THR A 5 33.88 -11.73 -27.46
C THR A 5 32.56 -12.36 -27.02
N ILE A 6 31.49 -11.58 -27.00
CA ILE A 6 30.12 -12.04 -26.70
C ILE A 6 29.48 -12.45 -28.03
N ALA A 7 29.17 -13.72 -28.17
CA ALA A 7 28.39 -14.25 -29.28
C ALA A 7 26.89 -13.99 -29.03
N VAL A 8 26.26 -13.29 -29.95
CA VAL A 8 24.83 -13.07 -30.02
C VAL A 8 24.19 -14.29 -30.69
N ALA A 9 23.41 -15.05 -29.91
CA ALA A 9 22.52 -16.06 -30.44
C ALA A 9 21.12 -15.50 -30.60
N CYS A 10 20.71 -15.34 -31.85
CA CYS A 10 19.38 -14.92 -32.27
C CYS A 10 18.50 -16.17 -32.35
N THR A 11 17.53 -16.33 -31.47
CA THR A 11 16.50 -17.38 -31.60
C THR A 11 15.15 -16.70 -31.81
N THR A 12 14.70 -16.80 -33.06
CA THR A 12 13.32 -16.49 -33.49
C THR A 12 12.41 -17.65 -33.07
N LEU A 13 11.31 -17.36 -32.37
CA LEU A 13 10.21 -18.32 -32.22
C LEU A 13 8.86 -17.66 -32.49
N ALA A 14 8.11 -18.39 -33.27
CA ALA A 14 6.96 -18.02 -34.06
C ALA A 14 5.66 -17.78 -33.27
N LEU A 15 4.78 -17.01 -33.93
CA LEU A 15 3.37 -16.78 -33.72
C LEU A 15 2.55 -18.07 -33.54
N ALA A 16 1.59 -18.03 -32.61
CA ALA A 16 0.36 -18.82 -32.69
C ALA A 16 -0.83 -17.93 -32.31
N LEU A 17 -1.67 -17.61 -33.30
CA LEU A 17 -3.02 -17.07 -33.14
C LEU A 17 -4.00 -18.24 -32.89
N ALA A 18 -4.90 -18.07 -31.93
CA ALA A 18 -6.21 -18.73 -31.86
C ALA A 18 -7.09 -17.78 -31.05
N ALA A 19 -8.00 -17.04 -31.57
CA ALA A 19 -9.30 -17.28 -32.20
C ALA A 19 -10.41 -17.71 -31.24
N CYS A 20 -11.37 -16.77 -31.04
CA CYS A 20 -12.81 -16.91 -30.87
C CYS A 20 -13.41 -17.70 -29.69
N GLY A 21 -14.27 -16.99 -28.96
CA GLY A 21 -15.36 -17.52 -28.18
C GLY A 21 -16.30 -16.38 -27.76
N LYS A 22 -17.30 -16.07 -28.60
CA LYS A 22 -18.53 -15.35 -28.27
C LYS A 22 -19.48 -16.31 -27.59
N ASP A 23 -20.27 -15.81 -26.66
CA ASP A 23 -21.68 -16.08 -26.37
C ASP A 23 -22.01 -15.25 -25.11
N ASP A 24 -22.78 -14.21 -25.14
CA ASP A 24 -24.20 -14.00 -25.38
C ASP A 24 -25.06 -14.92 -24.47
N GLU A 25 -25.67 -14.35 -23.46
CA GLU A 25 -27.10 -14.40 -23.25
C GLU A 25 -27.55 -13.60 -22.01
N SER A 26 -28.39 -12.68 -22.30
CA SER A 26 -29.44 -11.99 -21.63
C SER A 26 -30.31 -12.91 -20.75
N GLN A 27 -30.59 -12.53 -19.52
CA GLN A 27 -31.88 -12.84 -18.90
C GLN A 27 -32.36 -11.74 -17.97
N THR A 28 -33.39 -11.08 -18.44
CA THR A 28 -34.36 -10.27 -17.72
C THR A 28 -35.17 -11.15 -16.76
N GLY A 29 -35.28 -10.73 -15.50
CA GLY A 29 -36.23 -11.23 -14.53
C GLY A 29 -36.78 -10.09 -13.69
N ARG A 30 -37.95 -9.59 -14.10
CA ARG A 30 -38.79 -8.74 -13.27
C ARG A 30 -39.49 -9.62 -12.24
N ASP A 31 -39.55 -9.19 -11.00
CA ASP A 31 -40.78 -9.35 -10.23
C ASP A 31 -40.90 -8.31 -9.13
N ALA A 32 -42.13 -7.89 -9.00
CA ALA A 32 -42.62 -6.80 -8.21
C ALA A 32 -43.09 -7.25 -6.81
N GLY A 33 -43.09 -6.28 -5.87
CA GLY A 33 -44.12 -6.21 -4.86
C GLY A 33 -43.70 -6.52 -3.42
N GLY A 34 -43.97 -5.57 -2.56
CA GLY A 34 -44.02 -5.81 -1.11
C GLY A 34 -43.85 -4.55 -0.29
N ASP A 35 -44.93 -3.82 -0.09
CA ASP A 35 -45.11 -2.74 0.87
C ASP A 35 -44.78 -3.20 2.31
N GLY A 36 -44.18 -2.30 3.09
CA GLY A 36 -43.97 -2.51 4.50
C GLY A 36 -43.39 -1.26 5.19
N ALA A 37 -44.20 -0.23 5.33
CA ALA A 37 -43.87 0.91 6.13
C ALA A 37 -43.78 0.52 7.62
N THR A 38 -42.64 0.82 8.25
CA THR A 38 -42.61 1.02 9.70
C THR A 38 -41.63 2.15 10.02
N VAL A 39 -42.26 3.27 10.36
CA VAL A 39 -41.64 4.43 10.99
C VAL A 39 -41.15 4.00 12.37
N THR A 40 -39.89 4.16 12.66
CA THR A 40 -39.39 4.21 14.03
C THR A 40 -38.36 5.30 14.16
N THR A 41 -38.74 6.25 14.92
CA THR A 41 -38.11 7.44 15.44
C THR A 41 -36.64 7.29 15.82
N ASN A 42 -35.86 8.21 15.28
CA ASN A 42 -34.51 8.56 15.70
C ASN A 42 -34.50 9.17 17.10
N PRO A 43 -33.56 8.83 17.95
CA PRO A 43 -33.00 9.80 18.90
C PRO A 43 -31.56 10.15 18.49
N THR A 44 -31.35 11.42 18.24
CA THR A 44 -30.08 12.12 18.31
C THR A 44 -29.39 11.83 19.65
N PRO A 45 -28.13 11.49 19.68
CA PRO A 45 -27.25 11.78 20.79
C PRO A 45 -26.20 12.81 20.41
N GLU A 46 -26.25 13.80 21.17
CA GLU A 46 -25.36 14.89 21.51
C GLU A 46 -23.86 14.64 21.31
N ALA A 47 -23.21 15.76 20.93
CA ALA A 47 -21.80 16.00 20.96
C ALA A 47 -21.13 15.50 22.26
N GLY A 48 -20.37 14.44 22.16
CA GLY A 48 -19.39 14.03 23.17
C GLY A 48 -18.01 14.34 22.67
N THR A 49 -17.48 15.49 23.06
CA THR A 49 -16.05 15.79 23.11
C THR A 49 -15.38 14.69 23.93
N SER A 50 -14.67 13.78 23.28
CA SER A 50 -13.71 12.89 23.92
C SER A 50 -12.33 13.19 23.37
N THR A 51 -11.70 14.14 24.00
CA THR A 51 -10.25 14.16 24.18
C THR A 51 -9.89 12.90 24.96
N GLN A 52 -9.44 11.87 24.31
CA GLN A 52 -8.69 10.78 24.92
C GLN A 52 -7.33 10.68 24.26
N SER A 53 -6.41 11.39 24.88
CA SER A 53 -5.02 11.00 24.94
C SER A 53 -4.98 9.72 25.77
N GLU A 54 -5.05 8.57 25.16
CA GLU A 54 -4.63 7.34 25.77
C GLU A 54 -3.30 6.94 25.14
N ALA A 55 -2.26 7.24 25.90
CA ALA A 55 -1.03 6.50 25.83
C ALA A 55 -1.37 5.08 26.32
N ALA A 56 -1.79 4.22 25.40
CA ALA A 56 -1.86 2.79 25.62
C ALA A 56 -0.65 2.20 24.91
N GLU A 57 0.16 1.52 25.69
CA GLU A 57 1.19 0.58 25.26
C GLU A 57 0.50 -0.49 24.38
N SER A 58 0.27 -0.15 23.14
CA SER A 58 -0.08 -1.14 22.15
C SER A 58 1.17 -1.36 21.32
N ASN A 59 1.59 -2.60 21.31
CA ASN A 59 2.54 -3.17 20.36
C ASN A 59 1.96 -3.03 18.96
N ASP A 60 1.39 -1.86 18.67
CA ASP A 60 0.52 -1.59 17.56
C ASP A 60 1.35 -1.28 16.33
N LEU A 61 0.91 -1.93 15.30
CA LEU A 61 1.26 -1.76 13.94
C LEU A 61 1.19 -0.28 13.53
N VAL A 62 2.28 0.26 13.00
CA VAL A 62 2.30 1.59 12.40
C VAL A 62 2.03 1.45 10.91
N THR A 63 0.97 2.11 10.43
CA THR A 63 0.62 2.10 9.01
C THR A 63 0.95 3.43 8.37
N ILE A 64 1.67 3.38 7.24
CA ILE A 64 2.00 4.53 6.40
C ILE A 64 1.31 4.33 5.05
N SER A 65 0.40 5.23 4.71
CA SER A 65 -0.31 5.19 3.43
C SER A 65 0.48 5.89 2.34
N MET A 66 0.57 5.29 1.16
CA MET A 66 0.99 5.99 -0.06
C MET A 66 -0.24 6.53 -0.76
N LYS A 67 -0.37 7.84 -0.80
CA LYS A 67 -1.52 8.55 -1.37
C LYS A 67 -1.11 9.89 -1.94
N ASP A 68 -1.65 10.24 -3.12
CA ASP A 68 -1.36 11.49 -3.80
C ASP A 68 0.15 11.70 -4.03
N ILE A 69 0.88 10.61 -4.35
CA ILE A 69 2.35 10.58 -4.54
C ILE A 69 3.09 11.09 -3.29
N LYS A 70 2.63 10.68 -2.11
CA LYS A 70 3.23 10.99 -0.81
C LYS A 70 3.17 9.79 0.12
N PHE A 71 4.07 9.73 1.09
CA PHE A 71 3.91 8.92 2.28
C PHE A 71 3.11 9.71 3.33
N VAL A 72 2.10 9.08 3.92
CA VAL A 72 1.22 9.72 4.90
C VAL A 72 1.07 8.81 6.13
N PRO A 73 1.60 9.22 7.30
CA PRO A 73 2.40 10.42 7.53
C PRO A 73 3.77 10.35 6.83
N GLU A 74 4.35 11.51 6.52
CA GLU A 74 5.70 11.62 5.96
C GLU A 74 6.78 11.26 7.00
N GLU A 75 6.55 11.59 8.25
CA GLU A 75 7.38 11.21 9.39
C GLU A 75 6.54 10.43 10.40
N ALA A 76 7.06 9.30 10.87
CA ALA A 76 6.43 8.45 11.87
C ALA A 76 7.41 8.05 12.97
N GLU A 77 6.96 8.09 14.23
CA GLU A 77 7.68 7.54 15.36
C GLU A 77 7.31 6.08 15.56
N VAL A 78 8.32 5.22 15.76
CA VAL A 78 8.15 3.79 15.98
C VAL A 78 9.14 3.30 17.03
N GLN A 79 8.86 2.19 17.68
CA GLN A 79 9.79 1.56 18.62
C GLN A 79 10.60 0.47 17.92
N VAL A 80 11.78 0.18 18.48
CA VAL A 80 12.56 -1.01 18.08
C VAL A 80 11.68 -2.26 18.23
N GLY A 81 11.61 -3.08 17.19
CA GLY A 81 10.76 -4.28 17.15
C GLY A 81 9.30 -4.03 16.78
N GLN A 82 8.84 -2.79 16.66
CA GLN A 82 7.51 -2.46 16.20
C GLN A 82 7.41 -2.62 14.69
N LYS A 83 6.33 -3.27 14.22
CA LYS A 83 6.10 -3.49 12.80
C LYS A 83 5.56 -2.23 12.12
N VAL A 84 6.17 -1.85 11.01
CA VAL A 84 5.70 -0.78 10.12
C VAL A 84 5.17 -1.40 8.84
N ILE A 85 3.99 -0.96 8.40
CA ILE A 85 3.39 -1.36 7.12
C ILE A 85 3.21 -0.14 6.24
N TRP A 86 3.70 -0.20 5.01
CA TRP A 86 3.34 0.73 3.94
C TRP A 86 2.25 0.10 3.09
N GLU A 87 1.21 0.85 2.81
CA GLU A 87 0.09 0.44 1.97
C GLU A 87 -0.08 1.40 0.80
N ASN A 88 -0.13 0.87 -0.43
CA ASN A 88 -0.40 1.69 -1.60
C ASN A 88 -1.91 1.93 -1.78
N ASN A 89 -2.36 3.10 -1.39
CA ASN A 89 -3.74 3.58 -1.56
C ASN A 89 -3.92 4.47 -2.81
N ASP A 90 -2.85 4.63 -3.60
CA ASP A 90 -2.86 5.34 -4.87
C ASP A 90 -3.22 4.42 -6.06
N SER A 91 -3.60 5.01 -7.17
CA SER A 91 -3.74 4.31 -8.45
C SER A 91 -2.40 4.11 -9.17
N ALA A 92 -1.40 4.93 -8.84
CA ALA A 92 -0.04 4.83 -9.36
C ALA A 92 0.74 3.71 -8.64
N PRO A 93 1.68 3.04 -9.32
CA PRO A 93 2.59 2.11 -8.67
C PRO A 93 3.64 2.86 -7.85
N HIS A 94 3.99 2.31 -6.68
CA HIS A 94 5.01 2.87 -5.79
C HIS A 94 6.01 1.79 -5.34
N ASN A 95 7.07 2.22 -4.68
CA ASN A 95 7.93 1.36 -3.89
C ASN A 95 8.43 2.09 -2.65
N VAL A 96 9.04 1.36 -1.73
CA VAL A 96 9.67 1.89 -0.52
C VAL A 96 11.11 1.41 -0.49
N THR A 97 12.05 2.34 -0.50
CA THR A 97 13.48 2.04 -0.51
C THR A 97 14.17 2.88 0.54
N ALA A 98 14.85 2.26 1.50
CA ALA A 98 15.68 2.97 2.46
C ALA A 98 16.89 3.59 1.75
N GLU A 99 17.19 4.86 2.07
CA GLU A 99 18.39 5.55 1.61
C GLU A 99 19.43 5.67 2.73
N LYS A 100 18.97 5.71 3.98
CA LYS A 100 19.83 5.87 5.15
C LYS A 100 19.21 5.22 6.39
N GLY A 101 20.05 4.69 7.27
CA GLY A 101 19.64 4.16 8.56
C GLY A 101 19.13 2.73 8.55
N ALA A 102 18.87 2.17 7.38
CA ALA A 102 18.45 0.78 7.21
C ALA A 102 18.81 0.29 5.80
N ASP A 103 18.63 -1.00 5.56
CA ASP A 103 18.78 -1.63 4.23
C ASP A 103 17.52 -2.44 3.94
N PHE A 104 16.54 -1.80 3.32
CA PHE A 104 15.35 -2.46 2.79
C PHE A 104 14.89 -1.85 1.46
N LYS A 105 14.26 -2.67 0.66
CA LYS A 105 13.64 -2.29 -0.61
C LYS A 105 12.44 -3.18 -0.88
N SER A 106 11.27 -2.57 -1.11
CA SER A 106 10.11 -3.30 -1.59
C SER A 106 10.19 -3.59 -3.08
N GLU A 107 9.44 -4.57 -3.55
CA GLU A 107 9.04 -4.68 -4.94
C GLU A 107 8.15 -3.49 -5.34
N THR A 108 7.80 -3.41 -6.63
CA THR A 108 6.79 -2.43 -7.08
C THR A 108 5.42 -2.83 -6.53
N MET A 109 4.79 -1.92 -5.84
CA MET A 109 3.50 -2.08 -5.17
C MET A 109 2.41 -1.41 -5.99
N ASN A 110 1.42 -2.17 -6.43
CA ASN A 110 0.21 -1.65 -7.04
C ASN A 110 -0.80 -1.27 -5.96
N ARG A 111 -1.91 -0.66 -6.34
CA ARG A 111 -2.96 -0.29 -5.40
C ARG A 111 -3.44 -1.48 -4.56
N GLY A 112 -3.41 -1.34 -3.26
CA GLY A 112 -3.78 -2.35 -2.27
C GLY A 112 -2.64 -3.26 -1.83
N ASP A 113 -1.47 -3.20 -2.50
CA ASP A 113 -0.29 -3.94 -2.07
C ASP A 113 0.32 -3.31 -0.81
N THR A 114 0.96 -4.14 0.01
CA THR A 114 1.60 -3.74 1.25
C THR A 114 3.06 -4.19 1.29
N PHE A 115 3.89 -3.45 2.02
CA PHE A 115 5.26 -3.80 2.37
C PHE A 115 5.44 -3.66 3.87
N GLU A 116 6.14 -4.59 4.51
CA GLU A 116 6.37 -4.62 5.95
C GLU A 116 7.87 -4.53 6.28
N TYR A 117 8.19 -3.81 7.35
CA TYR A 117 9.53 -3.75 7.92
C TYR A 117 9.46 -3.62 9.43
N THR A 118 10.43 -4.19 10.13
CA THR A 118 10.56 -4.10 11.59
C THR A 118 11.96 -3.60 11.94
N PRO A 119 12.12 -2.36 12.40
CA PRO A 119 13.41 -1.81 12.77
C PRO A 119 13.98 -2.56 13.98
N GLN A 120 15.29 -2.84 13.93
CA GLN A 120 15.98 -3.59 14.99
C GLN A 120 16.88 -2.70 15.86
N GLU A 121 17.12 -1.46 15.46
CA GLU A 121 18.00 -0.51 16.13
C GLU A 121 17.34 0.86 16.17
N ALA A 122 17.55 1.59 17.29
CA ALA A 122 17.09 2.97 17.43
C ALA A 122 17.88 3.90 16.50
N GLY A 123 17.21 4.90 15.94
CA GLY A 123 17.83 5.87 15.04
C GLY A 123 16.85 6.48 14.05
N THR A 124 17.37 7.11 13.01
CA THR A 124 16.56 7.70 11.94
C THR A 124 16.75 6.91 10.67
N ILE A 125 15.64 6.54 10.02
CA ILE A 125 15.62 5.87 8.73
C ILE A 125 14.96 6.81 7.73
N ASP A 126 15.74 7.27 6.74
CA ASP A 126 15.22 8.03 5.60
C ASP A 126 14.92 7.04 4.45
N TYR A 127 13.76 7.17 3.82
CA TYR A 127 13.33 6.31 2.72
C TYR A 127 12.57 7.09 1.64
N VAL A 128 12.55 6.55 0.44
CA VAL A 128 11.96 7.20 -0.73
C VAL A 128 11.16 6.21 -1.58
N CYS A 129 10.30 6.74 -2.45
CA CYS A 129 9.82 6.04 -3.62
C CYS A 129 10.73 6.33 -4.81
N THR A 130 11.41 5.33 -5.35
CA THR A 130 12.34 5.52 -6.48
C THR A 130 11.63 5.73 -7.82
N ILE A 131 10.32 5.55 -7.87
CA ILE A 131 9.47 5.74 -9.07
C ILE A 131 9.05 7.20 -9.21
N HIS A 132 8.81 7.89 -8.07
CA HIS A 132 8.31 9.27 -8.05
C HIS A 132 9.27 10.19 -7.29
N PRO A 133 10.04 11.02 -7.99
CA PRO A 133 10.93 11.99 -7.35
C PRO A 133 10.18 12.93 -6.39
N GLY A 134 10.71 13.10 -5.17
CA GLY A 134 10.11 13.95 -4.15
C GLY A 134 9.03 13.27 -3.30
N GLN A 135 8.87 11.95 -3.44
CA GLN A 135 8.10 11.14 -2.50
C GLN A 135 9.06 10.55 -1.47
N ASP A 136 9.26 11.29 -0.39
CA ASP A 136 10.21 11.01 0.68
C ASP A 136 9.47 10.71 1.98
N GLY A 137 10.10 9.97 2.88
CA GLY A 137 9.57 9.67 4.21
C GLY A 137 10.65 9.38 5.22
N ARG A 138 10.29 9.39 6.50
CA ARG A 138 11.20 9.19 7.62
C ARG A 138 10.57 8.40 8.74
N LEU A 139 11.33 7.46 9.30
CA LEU A 139 11.03 6.84 10.58
C LEU A 139 11.99 7.36 11.66
N ILE A 140 11.43 7.73 12.80
CA ILE A 140 12.17 8.00 14.04
C ILE A 140 12.01 6.76 14.91
N VAL A 141 13.06 5.96 15.01
CA VAL A 141 13.04 4.71 15.77
C VAL A 141 13.55 4.99 17.17
N THR A 142 12.72 4.75 18.17
CA THR A 142 13.05 4.87 19.61
C THR A 142 13.19 3.49 20.25
N GLU A 143 13.83 3.44 21.44
CA GLU A 143 13.97 2.20 22.22
C GLU A 143 12.68 1.81 22.93
#